data_6d27a8ae64f0ca5ff51234a27fc5f89a
#
_entry.id   6d27a8ae64f0ca5ff51234a27fc5f89a
#
_cell.length_a   1.000
_cell.length_b   1.000
_cell.length_c   1.000
_cell.angle_alpha   90.00
_cell.angle_beta   90.00
_cell.angle_gamma   90.00
#
_symmetry.space_group_name_H-M   'P 1'
#
loop_
_entity.id
_entity.type
_entity.pdbx_description
1 polymer ?
#
loop_
_entity_poly.entity_id
_entity_poly.type
_entity_poly.pdbx_seq_one_letter_code
_entity_poly.pdbx_strand_id
1 'polypeptide(L)'
;MTPLLLTDIERAVRSSWSAETCTPEFRSRWSTDNPARDQCGVTAMVLNDLLGGELIRGEVHVSGKRVDYHWWNRLGMGIEVDLTREQFGPEEIVTGGVVIPRPPATEWRRLREEYELLRDRVLEKLDRRQTTVSAAVSRQQA
;
A
#
# COMPACT_ATOMS: atom_id res chain seq x y z
N MET A 1 19.30 17.50 4.32
CA MET A 1 18.13 16.61 4.34
C MET A 1 18.17 15.72 3.10
N THR A 2 18.08 14.42 3.27
CA THR A 2 18.07 13.48 2.14
C THR A 2 16.64 13.33 1.63
N PRO A 3 16.40 13.51 0.33
CA PRO A 3 15.06 13.33 -0.21
C PRO A 3 14.58 11.88 -0.09
N LEU A 4 13.30 11.71 0.17
CA LEU A 4 12.66 10.42 0.19
C LEU A 4 12.17 10.09 -1.22
N LEU A 5 12.69 9.02 -1.79
CA LEU A 5 12.33 8.61 -3.15
C LEU A 5 11.11 7.68 -3.15
N LEU A 6 10.37 7.67 -4.25
CA LEU A 6 9.24 6.75 -4.42
C LEU A 6 9.68 5.29 -4.27
N THR A 7 10.88 4.95 -4.77
CA THR A 7 11.45 3.60 -4.62
C THR A 7 11.70 3.23 -3.16
N ASP A 8 12.01 4.19 -2.31
CA ASP A 8 12.19 3.95 -0.87
C ASP A 8 10.86 3.60 -0.21
N ILE A 9 9.82 4.34 -0.57
CA ILE A 9 8.46 4.10 -0.09
C ILE A 9 7.96 2.73 -0.55
N GLU A 10 8.13 2.42 -1.82
CA GLU A 10 7.75 1.12 -2.39
C GLU A 10 8.43 -0.02 -1.66
N ARG A 11 9.74 0.06 -1.45
CA ARG A 11 10.50 -0.96 -0.74
C ARG A 11 10.03 -1.13 0.70
N ALA A 12 9.80 -0.03 1.41
CA ALA A 12 9.32 -0.06 2.79
C ALA A 12 7.93 -0.70 2.88
N VAL A 13 7.03 -0.36 1.97
CA VAL A 13 5.68 -0.93 1.93
C VAL A 13 5.73 -2.43 1.62
N ARG A 14 6.42 -2.81 0.54
CA ARG A 14 6.49 -4.21 0.10
C ARG A 14 7.11 -5.12 1.17
N SER A 15 8.13 -4.65 1.85
CA SER A 15 8.80 -5.43 2.90
C SER A 15 8.01 -5.46 4.22
N SER A 16 6.94 -4.71 4.32
CA SER A 16 6.10 -4.63 5.53
C SER A 16 4.84 -5.50 5.46
N TRP A 17 4.47 -5.97 4.27
CA TRP A 17 3.31 -6.85 4.10
C TRP A 17 3.52 -8.17 4.84
N SER A 18 2.44 -8.67 5.45
CA SER A 18 2.43 -9.99 6.11
C SER A 18 1.00 -10.48 6.24
N ALA A 19 0.81 -11.65 6.84
CA ALA A 19 -0.52 -12.16 7.11
C ALA A 19 -1.31 -11.20 8.02
N GLU A 20 -0.64 -10.52 8.94
CA GLU A 20 -1.29 -9.60 9.90
C GLU A 20 -1.76 -8.30 9.26
N THR A 21 -1.21 -7.90 8.12
CA THR A 21 -1.66 -6.71 7.38
C THR A 21 -2.67 -7.04 6.30
N CYS A 22 -2.92 -8.32 6.06
CA CYS A 22 -3.88 -8.85 5.10
C CYS A 22 -5.32 -8.67 5.60
N THR A 23 -6.28 -8.65 4.67
CA THR A 23 -7.69 -8.72 5.02
C THR A 23 -7.93 -9.93 5.93
N PRO A 24 -8.52 -9.74 7.13
CA PRO A 24 -8.59 -10.81 8.14
C PRO A 24 -9.22 -12.11 7.65
N GLU A 25 -10.25 -12.03 6.81
CA GLU A 25 -10.97 -13.20 6.28
C GLU A 25 -10.08 -14.08 5.41
N PHE A 26 -8.96 -13.53 4.88
CA PHE A 26 -8.07 -14.24 3.96
C PHE A 26 -6.67 -14.44 4.51
N ARG A 27 -6.48 -14.15 5.78
CA ARG A 27 -5.17 -14.20 6.44
C ARG A 27 -4.49 -15.57 6.30
N SER A 28 -5.26 -16.65 6.38
CA SER A 28 -4.75 -18.02 6.27
C SER A 28 -4.23 -18.37 4.85
N ARG A 29 -4.62 -17.60 3.84
CA ARG A 29 -4.20 -17.82 2.44
C ARG A 29 -2.96 -17.00 2.06
N TRP A 30 -2.55 -16.08 2.91
CA TRP A 30 -1.41 -15.23 2.61
C TRP A 30 -0.11 -16.07 2.56
N SER A 31 0.75 -15.75 1.59
CA SER A 31 1.99 -16.47 1.35
C SER A 31 3.08 -15.52 0.86
N THR A 32 4.33 -15.84 1.14
CA THR A 32 5.49 -15.10 0.63
C THR A 32 5.64 -15.23 -0.88
N ASP A 33 4.97 -16.19 -1.52
CA ASP A 33 4.97 -16.34 -2.97
C ASP A 33 4.13 -15.26 -3.66
N ASN A 34 3.15 -14.68 -2.95
CA ASN A 34 2.35 -13.57 -3.46
C ASN A 34 2.09 -12.59 -2.31
N PRO A 35 3.11 -11.83 -1.88
CA PRO A 35 3.01 -10.99 -0.68
C PRO A 35 2.02 -9.84 -0.81
N ALA A 36 1.67 -9.42 -2.03
CA ALA A 36 0.71 -8.36 -2.29
C ALA A 36 -0.75 -8.80 -2.13
N ARG A 37 -1.00 -10.10 -2.05
CA ARG A 37 -2.37 -10.64 -2.01
C ARG A 37 -3.15 -10.11 -0.81
N ASP A 38 -4.34 -9.55 -1.07
CA ASP A 38 -5.27 -9.00 -0.07
C ASP A 38 -4.67 -7.85 0.76
N GLN A 39 -3.72 -7.11 0.17
CA GLN A 39 -3.06 -5.96 0.80
C GLN A 39 -3.49 -4.61 0.21
N CYS A 40 -4.37 -4.59 -0.78
CA CYS A 40 -4.63 -3.37 -1.55
C CYS A 40 -5.25 -2.23 -0.73
N GLY A 41 -6.22 -2.53 0.12
CA GLY A 41 -6.92 -1.49 0.90
C GLY A 41 -5.98 -0.78 1.87
N VAL A 42 -5.25 -1.54 2.67
CA VAL A 42 -4.31 -0.96 3.65
C VAL A 42 -3.15 -0.24 2.96
N THR A 43 -2.65 -0.80 1.86
CA THR A 43 -1.56 -0.19 1.09
C THR A 43 -1.99 1.15 0.48
N ALA A 44 -3.18 1.21 -0.12
CA ALA A 44 -3.69 2.45 -0.70
C ALA A 44 -3.84 3.56 0.36
N MET A 45 -4.26 3.20 1.57
CA MET A 45 -4.41 4.17 2.66
C MET A 45 -3.06 4.70 3.14
N VAL A 46 -2.06 3.82 3.29
CA VAL A 46 -0.70 4.23 3.69
C VAL A 46 -0.08 5.13 2.62
N LEU A 47 -0.20 4.76 1.34
CA LEU A 47 0.30 5.59 0.24
C LEU A 47 -0.41 6.94 0.17
N ASN A 48 -1.71 6.98 0.46
CA ASN A 48 -2.45 8.24 0.53
C ASN A 48 -1.91 9.15 1.64
N ASP A 49 -1.54 8.58 2.80
CA ASP A 49 -0.89 9.35 3.87
C ASP A 49 0.43 9.97 3.41
N LEU A 50 1.25 9.21 2.67
CA LEU A 50 2.61 9.62 2.31
C LEU A 50 2.65 10.50 1.06
N LEU A 51 1.78 10.25 0.09
CA LEU A 51 1.84 10.86 -1.22
C LEU A 51 0.69 11.82 -1.52
N GLY A 52 -0.37 11.79 -0.71
CA GLY A 52 -1.58 12.56 -1.00
C GLY A 52 -2.35 11.98 -2.18
N GLY A 53 -3.04 12.83 -2.93
CA GLY A 53 -3.81 12.42 -4.08
C GLY A 53 -5.14 11.77 -3.72
N GLU A 54 -5.61 10.89 -4.59
CA GLU A 54 -6.94 10.29 -4.50
C GLU A 54 -6.86 8.79 -4.32
N LEU A 55 -7.83 8.24 -3.58
CA LEU A 55 -8.05 6.79 -3.48
C LEU A 55 -8.94 6.38 -4.64
N ILE A 56 -8.57 5.31 -5.34
CA ILE A 56 -9.34 4.75 -6.46
C ILE A 56 -9.78 3.34 -6.09
N ARG A 57 -11.04 3.02 -6.38
CA ARG A 57 -11.56 1.68 -6.22
C ARG A 57 -12.09 1.17 -7.56
N GLY A 58 -11.56 0.04 -8.01
CA GLY A 58 -12.05 -0.69 -9.18
C GLY A 58 -12.72 -1.98 -8.76
N GLU A 59 -13.22 -2.71 -9.74
CA GLU A 59 -13.83 -4.02 -9.53
C GLU A 59 -12.92 -5.12 -10.06
N VAL A 60 -12.92 -6.26 -9.39
CA VAL A 60 -12.22 -7.47 -9.85
C VAL A 60 -13.25 -8.45 -10.38
N HIS A 61 -13.08 -8.87 -11.63
CA HIS A 61 -14.00 -9.78 -12.31
C HIS A 61 -13.30 -11.09 -12.67
N VAL A 62 -14.01 -12.19 -12.47
CA VAL A 62 -13.60 -13.51 -12.94
C VAL A 62 -14.77 -14.09 -13.73
N SER A 63 -14.51 -14.47 -14.98
CA SER A 63 -15.54 -15.01 -15.87
C SER A 63 -16.79 -14.12 -15.98
N GLY A 64 -16.55 -12.80 -16.06
CA GLY A 64 -17.60 -11.81 -16.21
C GLY A 64 -18.37 -11.44 -14.94
N LYS A 65 -18.01 -12.03 -13.81
CA LYS A 65 -18.67 -11.73 -12.53
C LYS A 65 -17.73 -10.99 -11.59
N ARG A 66 -18.24 -9.93 -10.94
CA ARG A 66 -17.49 -9.24 -9.90
C ARG A 66 -17.34 -10.17 -8.70
N VAL A 67 -16.08 -10.40 -8.30
CA VAL A 67 -15.74 -11.23 -7.13
C VAL A 67 -15.15 -10.43 -5.99
N ASP A 68 -14.62 -9.24 -6.26
CA ASP A 68 -13.96 -8.40 -5.25
C ASP A 68 -13.84 -6.97 -5.75
N TYR A 69 -13.25 -6.12 -4.92
CA TYR A 69 -12.83 -4.76 -5.26
C TYR A 69 -11.32 -4.67 -5.15
N HIS A 70 -10.74 -3.72 -5.91
CA HIS A 70 -9.31 -3.43 -5.85
C HIS A 70 -9.11 -1.94 -5.60
N TRP A 71 -8.13 -1.61 -4.75
CA TRP A 71 -7.82 -0.25 -4.36
C TRP A 71 -6.42 0.13 -4.81
N TRP A 72 -6.28 1.36 -5.31
CA TRP A 72 -4.99 1.94 -5.66
C TRP A 72 -5.04 3.46 -5.52
N ASN A 73 -4.01 4.16 -6.00
CA ASN A 73 -3.86 5.59 -5.79
C ASN A 73 -3.72 6.32 -7.12
N ARG A 74 -4.26 7.54 -7.19
CA ARG A 74 -4.03 8.46 -8.28
C ARG A 74 -3.39 9.72 -7.71
N LEU A 75 -2.20 10.06 -8.22
CA LEU A 75 -1.45 11.24 -7.85
C LEU A 75 -1.79 12.40 -8.80
N GLY A 76 -1.14 13.55 -8.60
CA GLY A 76 -1.27 14.68 -9.50
C GLY A 76 -0.94 14.31 -10.94
N MET A 77 -1.51 15.03 -11.89
CA MET A 77 -1.33 14.84 -13.34
C MET A 77 -1.86 13.48 -13.83
N GLY A 78 -2.78 12.86 -13.09
CA GLY A 78 -3.37 11.59 -13.48
C GLY A 78 -2.46 10.38 -13.36
N ILE A 79 -1.30 10.51 -12.71
CA ILE A 79 -0.37 9.40 -12.51
C ILE A 79 -0.97 8.44 -11.48
N GLU A 80 -1.05 7.17 -11.84
CA GLU A 80 -1.57 6.14 -10.95
C GLU A 80 -0.44 5.29 -10.37
N VAL A 81 -0.56 4.93 -9.08
CA VAL A 81 0.37 4.06 -8.37
C VAL A 81 -0.43 2.89 -7.82
N ASP A 82 -0.05 1.69 -8.20
CA ASP A 82 -0.72 0.46 -7.79
C ASP A 82 0.31 -0.61 -7.45
N LEU A 83 0.79 -0.60 -6.21
CA LEU A 83 1.84 -1.51 -5.77
C LEU A 83 1.36 -2.95 -5.61
N THR A 84 0.05 -3.15 -5.48
CA THR A 84 -0.51 -4.49 -5.23
C THR A 84 -1.13 -5.13 -6.47
N ARG A 85 -0.97 -4.52 -7.66
CA ARG A 85 -1.52 -5.05 -8.91
C ARG A 85 -1.06 -6.47 -9.19
N GLU A 86 0.16 -6.81 -8.80
CA GLU A 86 0.76 -8.13 -9.01
C GLU A 86 0.09 -9.25 -8.22
N GLN A 87 -0.83 -8.94 -7.29
CA GLN A 87 -1.56 -9.96 -6.53
C GLN A 87 -2.48 -10.80 -7.41
N PHE A 88 -2.86 -10.29 -8.57
CA PHE A 88 -3.88 -10.92 -9.42
C PHE A 88 -3.28 -11.88 -10.44
N GLY A 89 -3.94 -13.02 -10.62
CA GLY A 89 -3.66 -13.95 -11.70
C GLY A 89 -4.32 -13.51 -13.01
N PRO A 90 -3.99 -14.22 -14.14
CA PRO A 90 -4.50 -13.81 -15.44
C PRO A 90 -6.02 -13.90 -15.61
N GLU A 91 -6.70 -14.70 -14.80
CA GLU A 91 -8.15 -14.84 -14.82
C GLU A 91 -8.86 -13.69 -14.07
N GLU A 92 -8.15 -12.94 -13.26
CA GLU A 92 -8.70 -11.83 -12.47
C GLU A 92 -8.52 -10.52 -13.23
N ILE A 93 -9.62 -9.93 -13.67
CA ILE A 93 -9.63 -8.71 -14.47
C ILE A 93 -10.06 -7.53 -13.60
N VAL A 94 -9.19 -6.55 -13.49
CA VAL A 94 -9.50 -5.29 -12.79
C VAL A 94 -10.11 -4.32 -13.79
N THR A 95 -11.30 -3.83 -13.48
CA THR A 95 -12.04 -2.91 -14.38
C THR A 95 -12.31 -1.59 -13.71
N GLY A 96 -12.31 -0.54 -14.54
CA GLY A 96 -12.72 0.79 -14.14
C GLY A 96 -11.95 1.33 -12.95
N GLY A 97 -12.46 2.38 -12.42
CA GLY A 97 -11.94 2.97 -11.20
C GLY A 97 -12.73 4.23 -10.89
N VAL A 98 -13.20 4.34 -9.65
CA VAL A 98 -13.92 5.54 -9.21
C VAL A 98 -13.16 6.13 -8.02
N VAL A 99 -13.17 7.45 -7.93
CA VAL A 99 -12.60 8.15 -6.79
C VAL A 99 -13.47 7.89 -5.57
N ILE A 100 -12.85 7.41 -4.50
CA ILE A 100 -13.52 7.19 -3.23
C ILE A 100 -12.97 8.19 -2.22
N PRO A 101 -13.82 9.02 -1.61
CA PRO A 101 -13.36 9.93 -0.56
C PRO A 101 -12.78 9.15 0.62
N ARG A 102 -11.68 9.63 1.18
CA ARG A 102 -11.11 9.02 2.38
C ARG A 102 -12.09 9.18 3.52
N PRO A 103 -12.50 8.09 4.20
CA PRO A 103 -13.41 8.21 5.34
C PRO A 103 -12.73 8.95 6.49
N PRO A 104 -13.48 9.77 7.26
CA PRO A 104 -12.95 10.38 8.47
C PRO A 104 -12.45 9.31 9.45
N ALA A 105 -11.39 9.60 10.18
CA ALA A 105 -10.78 8.66 11.12
C ALA A 105 -11.81 8.13 12.14
N THR A 106 -12.80 8.95 12.51
CA THR A 106 -13.85 8.59 13.46
C THR A 106 -14.86 7.58 12.92
N GLU A 107 -14.99 7.49 11.58
CA GLU A 107 -15.96 6.62 10.91
C GLU A 107 -15.34 5.37 10.31
N TRP A 108 -14.02 5.38 10.15
CA TRP A 108 -13.31 4.28 9.51
C TRP A 108 -12.99 3.19 10.52
N ARG A 109 -13.59 2.01 10.34
CA ARG A 109 -13.43 0.87 11.26
C ARG A 109 -12.85 -0.37 10.58
N ARG A 110 -13.31 -0.68 9.35
CA ARG A 110 -12.84 -1.87 8.63
C ARG A 110 -11.37 -1.74 8.25
N LEU A 111 -10.58 -2.76 8.53
CA LEU A 111 -9.13 -2.83 8.26
C LEU A 111 -8.31 -1.76 9.01
N ARG A 112 -8.87 -1.15 10.04
CA ARG A 112 -8.20 -0.08 10.78
C ARG A 112 -6.92 -0.57 11.46
N GLU A 113 -7.00 -1.70 12.14
CA GLU A 113 -5.85 -2.27 12.86
C GLU A 113 -4.76 -2.69 11.88
N GLU A 114 -5.14 -3.34 10.78
CA GLU A 114 -4.22 -3.78 9.73
C GLU A 114 -3.52 -2.59 9.07
N TYR A 115 -4.25 -1.52 8.81
CA TYR A 115 -3.70 -0.28 8.28
C TYR A 115 -2.69 0.33 9.25
N GLU A 116 -3.05 0.46 10.53
CA GLU A 116 -2.18 1.06 11.54
C GLU A 116 -0.89 0.25 11.68
N LEU A 117 -0.98 -1.06 11.65
CA LEU A 117 0.19 -1.94 11.70
C LEU A 117 1.10 -1.73 10.48
N LEU A 118 0.53 -1.70 9.28
CA LEU A 118 1.31 -1.46 8.06
C LEU A 118 1.95 -0.07 8.10
N ARG A 119 1.17 0.96 8.44
CA ARG A 119 1.66 2.33 8.57
C ARG A 119 2.85 2.41 9.51
N ASP A 120 2.73 1.83 10.70
CA ASP A 120 3.78 1.91 11.72
C ASP A 120 5.05 1.22 11.26
N ARG A 121 4.94 0.05 10.61
CA ARG A 121 6.07 -0.65 10.02
C ARG A 121 6.77 0.17 8.93
N VAL A 122 5.98 0.77 8.04
CA VAL A 122 6.50 1.58 6.94
C VAL A 122 7.22 2.81 7.47
N LEU A 123 6.59 3.55 8.38
CA LEU A 123 7.18 4.77 8.95
C LEU A 123 8.47 4.45 9.70
N GLU A 124 8.53 3.35 10.43
CA GLU A 124 9.75 2.93 11.12
C GLU A 124 10.88 2.65 10.14
N LYS A 125 10.60 1.95 9.04
CA LYS A 125 11.61 1.65 8.02
C LYS A 125 12.12 2.90 7.31
N LEU A 126 11.23 3.83 6.99
CA LEU A 126 11.63 5.10 6.38
C LEU A 126 12.46 5.95 7.32
N ASP A 127 12.09 5.98 8.60
CA ASP A 127 12.83 6.71 9.63
C ASP A 127 14.24 6.13 9.82
N ARG A 128 14.38 4.81 9.93
CA ARG A 128 15.68 4.13 10.04
C ARG A 128 16.57 4.43 8.83
N ARG A 129 16.01 4.46 7.61
CA ARG A 129 16.75 4.78 6.41
C ARG A 129 17.30 6.20 6.45
N GLN A 130 16.48 7.18 6.86
CA GLN A 130 16.91 8.57 7.01
C GLN A 130 18.05 8.69 8.04
N THR A 131 17.94 8.02 9.17
CA THR A 131 18.98 8.00 10.22
C THR A 131 20.27 7.40 9.69
N THR A 132 20.21 6.28 8.97
CA THR A 132 21.38 5.60 8.39
C THR A 132 22.10 6.49 7.40
N VAL A 133 21.36 7.16 6.50
CA VAL A 133 21.93 8.07 5.51
C VAL A 133 22.60 9.26 6.19
N SER A 134 21.99 9.85 7.20
CA SER A 134 22.56 10.97 7.98
C SER A 134 23.86 10.56 8.66
N ALA A 135 23.91 9.38 9.27
CA ALA A 135 25.11 8.85 9.92
C ALA A 135 26.25 8.63 8.92
N ALA A 136 25.94 8.09 7.73
CA ALA A 136 26.94 7.86 6.67
C ALA A 136 27.53 9.18 6.18
N VAL A 137 26.70 10.20 5.94
CA VAL A 137 27.15 11.54 5.54
C VAL A 137 28.07 12.15 6.59
N SER A 138 27.71 12.08 7.87
CA SER A 138 28.52 12.59 8.97
C SER A 138 29.91 11.92 9.02
N ARG A 139 30.00 10.62 8.79
CA ARG A 139 31.28 9.91 8.77
C ARG A 139 32.18 10.33 7.62
N GLN A 140 31.61 10.65 6.46
CA GLN A 140 32.38 11.11 5.31
C GLN A 140 32.92 12.52 5.48
N GLN A 141 32.30 13.34 6.31
CA GLN A 141 32.73 14.71 6.57
C GLN A 141 33.80 14.80 7.67
N ALA A 142 33.96 13.78 8.44
CA ALA A 142 35.00 13.69 9.48
C ALA A 142 36.34 13.26 8.90
#